data_9a14947351fda92d9009714606b02f55
#
_entry.id   9a14947351fda92d9009714606b02f55
#
_cell.length_a   1.000
_cell.length_b   1.000
_cell.length_c   1.000
_cell.angle_alpha   90.00
_cell.angle_beta   90.00
_cell.angle_gamma   90.00
#
_symmetry.space_group_name_H-M   'P 1'
#
loop_
_entity.id
_entity.type
_entity.pdbx_description
1 polymer ?
#
loop_
_entity_poly.entity_id
_entity_poly.type
_entity_poly.pdbx_seq_one_letter_code
_entity_poly.pdbx_strand_id
1 'polypeptide(L)'
;MKQNFFAVDLGATSGRTILGSFIEGGLNLEEINRFPNHLIEVGGHFYWDIYALYRHIIDGLKLVAHRGESIASIGIDTWGVDFVLLGKDGNLLRQPYAYRDPHTVGAPEAFFSRISRSEVYGKTGIQVMNFNSLFQLDTLRRNHDSALEAADKVLFMPDALSYMLTGKMVTEYTIASTAQLVNAHTQRLEPELLKAVGLQEENFGRFVFPGEKIGTLTEEVQKITGLGAIPVIAVAGHDTGSAVAAVPALDRNFAYLSSGTWSLMGVETDAPVINTETETLNFTNEGGVEGTIRLLKNICGMWLLERCRLNWGDTSYPELITEADSCEPFRSLINPDDDCFANPADMEQAIREYCRTTGQPVPEQRGQIVRCIFESLALRYRQVLENLRALSPRPIETLHVIGGGSRNDLLNQFTANAIGIPVVAGPSEATAIGNVMIQAMTVGEATDVAGMRQLISRSIPLKTYHPQDMAAWDAAYIHFKNCVR
;
A
#
# COMPACT_ATOMS: atom_id res chain seq x y z
N MET A 1 16.74 12.15 26.64
CA MET A 1 16.87 10.67 26.65
C MET A 1 16.54 10.18 25.24
N LYS A 2 17.28 9.20 24.72
CA LYS A 2 16.96 8.59 23.43
C LYS A 2 15.55 7.99 23.48
N GLN A 3 14.65 8.43 22.61
CA GLN A 3 13.32 7.85 22.49
C GLN A 3 13.34 6.86 21.33
N ASN A 4 12.91 5.64 21.60
CA ASN A 4 12.79 4.60 20.58
C ASN A 4 11.31 4.33 20.29
N PHE A 5 10.97 4.14 19.04
CA PHE A 5 9.64 3.84 18.54
C PHE A 5 9.66 2.47 17.87
N PHE A 6 8.73 1.61 18.25
CA PHE A 6 8.64 0.27 17.66
C PHE A 6 7.60 0.28 16.55
N ALA A 7 8.06 0.13 15.32
CA ALA A 7 7.20 0.04 14.15
C ALA A 7 7.05 -1.42 13.70
N VAL A 8 5.81 -1.79 13.39
CA VAL A 8 5.44 -3.06 12.78
C VAL A 8 4.95 -2.74 11.37
N ASP A 9 5.72 -3.16 10.37
CA ASP A 9 5.47 -2.94 8.94
C ASP A 9 5.20 -4.30 8.28
N LEU A 10 3.93 -4.54 7.95
CA LEU A 10 3.45 -5.82 7.39
C LEU A 10 2.99 -5.65 5.95
N GLY A 11 3.79 -6.12 5.02
CA GLY A 11 3.39 -6.23 3.61
C GLY A 11 2.76 -7.59 3.30
N ALA A 12 2.22 -7.71 2.08
CA ALA A 12 1.55 -8.92 1.61
C ALA A 12 2.48 -10.15 1.46
N THR A 13 3.79 -9.97 1.39
CA THR A 13 4.76 -11.07 1.18
C THR A 13 5.74 -11.23 2.33
N SER A 14 5.96 -10.19 3.10
CA SER A 14 6.87 -10.20 4.26
C SER A 14 6.46 -9.16 5.28
N GLY A 15 6.79 -9.41 6.53
CA GLY A 15 6.66 -8.45 7.62
C GLY A 15 8.00 -8.22 8.29
N ARG A 16 8.09 -7.11 9.02
CA ARG A 16 9.26 -6.77 9.83
C ARG A 16 8.88 -5.91 11.02
N THR A 17 9.70 -5.97 12.04
CA THR A 17 9.65 -4.99 13.13
C THR A 17 10.91 -4.16 13.13
N ILE A 18 10.76 -2.88 13.43
CA ILE A 18 11.81 -1.88 13.28
C ILE A 18 11.83 -1.03 14.54
N LEU A 19 13.02 -0.72 15.02
CA LEU A 19 13.23 0.25 16.08
C LEU A 19 13.70 1.56 15.44
N GLY A 20 12.84 2.57 15.45
CA GLY A 20 13.18 3.93 15.05
C GLY A 20 13.65 4.75 16.22
N SER A 21 14.69 5.57 16.04
CA SER A 21 15.18 6.48 17.07
C SER A 21 15.75 7.75 16.48
N PHE A 22 15.77 8.81 17.28
CA PHE A 22 16.41 10.07 16.90
C PHE A 22 17.78 10.17 17.56
N ILE A 23 18.83 10.35 16.75
CA ILE A 23 20.22 10.49 17.20
C ILE A 23 20.75 11.76 16.55
N GLU A 24 21.23 12.71 17.38
CA GLU A 24 21.78 14.00 16.93
C GLU A 24 20.85 14.76 15.96
N GLY A 25 19.51 14.62 16.14
CA GLY A 25 18.49 15.23 15.28
C GLY A 25 18.24 14.53 13.95
N GLY A 26 18.88 13.37 13.70
CA GLY A 26 18.63 12.51 12.54
C GLY A 26 17.85 11.25 12.91
N LEU A 27 17.05 10.75 11.95
CA LEU A 27 16.31 9.50 12.09
C LEU A 27 17.24 8.30 11.83
N ASN A 28 17.26 7.36 12.76
CA ASN A 28 17.92 6.07 12.62
C ASN A 28 16.89 4.94 12.69
N LEU A 29 16.98 4.00 11.78
CA LEU A 29 16.12 2.81 11.72
C LEU A 29 16.99 1.55 11.88
N GLU A 30 16.58 0.66 12.77
CA GLU A 30 17.19 -0.66 12.97
C GLU A 30 16.12 -1.74 12.78
N GLU A 31 16.32 -2.63 11.82
CA GLU A 31 15.47 -3.80 11.65
C GLU A 31 15.74 -4.80 12.77
N ILE A 32 14.71 -5.11 13.56
CA ILE A 32 14.80 -6.03 14.71
C ILE A 32 14.62 -7.47 14.29
N ASN A 33 13.59 -7.72 13.48
CA ASN A 33 13.36 -9.01 12.82
C ASN A 33 12.64 -8.82 11.49
N ARG A 34 12.82 -9.79 10.61
CA ARG A 34 12.10 -9.92 9.33
C ARG A 34 11.60 -11.34 9.18
N PHE A 35 10.40 -11.48 8.66
CA PHE A 35 9.75 -12.77 8.51
C PHE A 35 8.88 -12.80 7.23
N PRO A 36 8.72 -13.97 6.62
CA PRO A 36 7.80 -14.15 5.51
C PRO A 36 6.35 -14.04 5.99
N ASN A 37 5.48 -13.50 5.15
CA ASN A 37 4.04 -13.53 5.34
C ASN A 37 3.46 -14.55 4.36
N HIS A 38 3.27 -15.78 4.85
CA HIS A 38 2.79 -16.89 4.04
C HIS A 38 1.28 -16.96 4.03
N LEU A 39 0.72 -17.25 2.86
CA LEU A 39 -0.68 -17.64 2.74
C LEU A 39 -0.84 -19.10 3.17
N ILE A 40 -1.93 -19.37 3.89
CA ILE A 40 -2.39 -20.71 4.21
C ILE A 40 -3.43 -21.09 3.16
N GLU A 41 -3.19 -22.15 2.41
CA GLU A 41 -4.16 -22.70 1.47
C GLU A 41 -4.89 -23.89 2.09
N VAL A 42 -6.21 -23.76 2.23
CA VAL A 42 -7.08 -24.81 2.78
C VAL A 42 -8.42 -24.83 2.05
N GLY A 43 -8.81 -25.98 1.53
CA GLY A 43 -10.10 -26.15 0.89
C GLY A 43 -10.31 -25.29 -0.37
N GLY A 44 -9.24 -24.91 -1.06
CA GLY A 44 -9.28 -24.05 -2.23
C GLY A 44 -9.37 -22.55 -1.90
N HIS A 45 -9.17 -22.19 -0.64
CA HIS A 45 -9.16 -20.81 -0.16
C HIS A 45 -7.81 -20.41 0.40
N PHE A 46 -7.51 -19.11 0.33
CA PHE A 46 -6.29 -18.50 0.85
C PHE A 46 -6.58 -17.65 2.08
N TYR A 47 -5.83 -17.91 3.15
CA TYR A 47 -5.96 -17.21 4.43
C TYR A 47 -4.63 -16.61 4.87
N TRP A 48 -4.68 -15.51 5.63
CA TRP A 48 -3.54 -15.00 6.39
C TRP A 48 -3.43 -15.73 7.72
N ASP A 49 -2.22 -16.07 8.15
CA ASP A 49 -1.96 -16.57 9.51
C ASP A 49 -1.74 -15.40 10.47
N ILE A 50 -2.83 -14.81 10.96
CA ILE A 50 -2.74 -13.66 11.87
C ILE A 50 -2.06 -14.01 13.19
N TYR A 51 -2.15 -15.26 13.64
CA TYR A 51 -1.48 -15.69 14.87
C TYR A 51 0.03 -15.81 14.67
N ALA A 52 0.50 -16.20 13.50
CA ALA A 52 1.93 -16.15 13.17
C ALA A 52 2.43 -14.70 13.13
N LEU A 53 1.67 -13.77 12.52
CA LEU A 53 2.01 -12.34 12.52
C LEU A 53 2.10 -11.80 13.95
N TYR A 54 1.11 -12.07 14.81
CA TYR A 54 1.15 -11.69 16.21
C TYR A 54 2.38 -12.25 16.94
N ARG A 55 2.70 -13.54 16.75
CA ARG A 55 3.90 -14.16 17.34
C ARG A 55 5.17 -13.45 16.93
N HIS A 56 5.32 -13.09 15.66
CA HIS A 56 6.50 -12.37 15.17
C HIS A 56 6.63 -10.97 15.77
N ILE A 57 5.50 -10.28 16.00
CA ILE A 57 5.48 -9.00 16.72
C ILE A 57 5.97 -9.19 18.16
N ILE A 58 5.43 -10.18 18.87
CA ILE A 58 5.85 -10.51 20.25
C ILE A 58 7.34 -10.86 20.29
N ASP A 59 7.86 -11.62 19.34
CA ASP A 59 9.28 -11.97 19.27
C ASP A 59 10.15 -10.73 19.05
N GLY A 60 9.74 -9.79 18.19
CA GLY A 60 10.42 -8.51 18.02
C GLY A 60 10.44 -7.67 19.30
N LEU A 61 9.32 -7.59 20.02
CA LEU A 61 9.23 -6.88 21.31
C LEU A 61 10.14 -7.51 22.37
N LYS A 62 10.20 -8.85 22.44
CA LYS A 62 11.13 -9.57 23.33
C LYS A 62 12.59 -9.25 23.01
N LEU A 63 12.97 -9.21 21.74
CA LEU A 63 14.34 -8.87 21.34
C LEU A 63 14.75 -7.49 21.84
N VAL A 64 13.88 -6.49 21.72
CA VAL A 64 14.13 -5.14 22.22
C VAL A 64 14.20 -5.11 23.75
N ALA A 65 13.30 -5.82 24.43
CA ALA A 65 13.31 -5.94 25.89
C ALA A 65 14.61 -6.58 26.42
N HIS A 66 15.09 -7.65 25.78
CA HIS A 66 16.34 -8.32 26.15
C HIS A 66 17.58 -7.42 25.98
N ARG A 67 17.52 -6.45 25.07
CA ARG A 67 18.61 -5.45 24.89
C ARG A 67 18.57 -4.34 25.96
N GLY A 68 17.55 -4.33 26.80
CA GLY A 68 17.34 -3.28 27.81
C GLY A 68 16.98 -1.92 27.22
N GLU A 69 16.49 -1.90 25.98
CA GLU A 69 16.07 -0.66 25.31
C GLU A 69 14.65 -0.27 25.73
N SER A 70 14.45 1.02 26.00
CA SER A 70 13.12 1.55 26.28
C SER A 70 12.38 1.85 24.97
N ILE A 71 11.08 1.56 24.93
CA ILE A 71 10.17 1.88 23.82
C ILE A 71 9.21 2.96 24.30
N ALA A 72 9.09 4.05 23.54
CA ALA A 72 8.14 5.13 23.82
C ALA A 72 6.72 4.75 23.37
N SER A 73 6.59 4.11 22.22
CA SER A 73 5.30 3.64 21.67
C SER A 73 5.50 2.55 20.63
N ILE A 74 4.38 1.95 20.23
CA ILE A 74 4.26 0.92 19.19
C ILE A 74 3.26 1.42 18.15
N GLY A 75 3.57 1.28 16.85
CA GLY A 75 2.67 1.52 15.73
C GLY A 75 2.62 0.33 14.78
N ILE A 76 1.45 0.03 14.22
CA ILE A 76 1.24 -1.11 13.32
C ILE A 76 0.60 -0.61 12.03
N ASP A 77 1.20 -0.90 10.89
CA ASP A 77 0.60 -0.77 9.58
C ASP A 77 0.64 -2.09 8.81
N THR A 78 -0.30 -2.25 7.89
CA THR A 78 -0.46 -3.45 7.08
C THR A 78 -0.94 -3.10 5.66
N TRP A 79 -1.04 -4.10 4.80
CA TRP A 79 -1.78 -4.01 3.53
C TRP A 79 -3.27 -3.70 3.79
N GLY A 80 -3.94 -3.17 2.77
CA GLY A 80 -5.36 -2.76 2.84
C GLY A 80 -6.36 -3.92 2.74
N VAL A 81 -7.62 -3.58 2.87
CA VAL A 81 -8.87 -4.31 2.56
C VAL A 81 -9.21 -5.54 3.38
N ASP A 82 -8.24 -6.23 3.98
CA ASP A 82 -8.52 -7.47 4.72
C ASP A 82 -8.87 -7.21 6.19
N PHE A 83 -9.69 -8.10 6.74
CA PHE A 83 -10.27 -7.95 8.07
C PHE A 83 -10.44 -9.31 8.78
N VAL A 84 -10.62 -9.24 10.08
CA VAL A 84 -11.02 -10.39 10.93
C VAL A 84 -12.44 -10.23 11.42
N LEU A 85 -13.07 -11.37 11.75
CA LEU A 85 -14.37 -11.45 12.39
C LEU A 85 -14.21 -11.95 13.81
N LEU A 86 -14.72 -11.20 14.80
CA LEU A 86 -14.69 -11.55 16.21
C LEU A 86 -16.08 -11.92 16.69
N GLY A 87 -16.16 -12.96 17.53
CA GLY A 87 -17.35 -13.30 18.27
C GLY A 87 -17.59 -12.36 19.45
N LYS A 88 -18.75 -12.49 20.13
CA LYS A 88 -19.11 -11.72 21.33
C LYS A 88 -18.14 -11.90 22.50
N ASP A 89 -17.40 -12.97 22.50
CA ASP A 89 -16.34 -13.27 23.48
C ASP A 89 -15.00 -12.60 23.15
N GLY A 90 -14.92 -11.86 22.02
CA GLY A 90 -13.72 -11.19 21.54
C GLY A 90 -12.71 -12.13 20.86
N ASN A 91 -13.05 -13.41 20.65
CA ASN A 91 -12.19 -14.36 19.96
C ASN A 91 -12.39 -14.32 18.44
N LEU A 92 -11.31 -14.59 17.68
CA LEU A 92 -11.40 -14.76 16.24
C LEU A 92 -12.27 -15.97 15.89
N LEU A 93 -13.21 -15.77 14.97
CA LEU A 93 -14.10 -16.85 14.50
C LEU A 93 -13.42 -17.74 13.47
N ARG A 94 -12.49 -17.17 12.68
CA ARG A 94 -11.61 -17.89 11.75
C ARG A 94 -10.41 -17.00 11.36
N GLN A 95 -9.42 -17.60 10.66
CA GLN A 95 -8.36 -16.87 9.98
C GLN A 95 -8.96 -15.94 8.91
N PRO A 96 -8.44 -14.71 8.73
CA PRO A 96 -8.91 -13.78 7.71
C PRO A 96 -8.62 -14.30 6.31
N TYR A 97 -9.56 -14.13 5.39
CA TYR A 97 -9.31 -14.36 3.98
C TYR A 97 -8.20 -13.41 3.49
N ALA A 98 -7.38 -13.90 2.60
CA ALA A 98 -6.46 -13.05 1.86
C ALA A 98 -7.17 -12.38 0.68
N TYR A 99 -6.86 -11.15 0.37
CA TYR A 99 -7.47 -10.42 -0.75
C TYR A 99 -7.26 -11.09 -2.11
N ARG A 100 -6.28 -12.01 -2.21
CA ARG A 100 -6.05 -12.82 -3.43
C ARG A 100 -6.92 -14.08 -3.52
N ASP A 101 -7.76 -14.32 -2.53
CA ASP A 101 -8.68 -15.46 -2.53
C ASP A 101 -9.72 -15.30 -3.65
N PRO A 102 -10.05 -16.38 -4.39
CA PRO A 102 -10.99 -16.28 -5.49
C PRO A 102 -12.47 -16.11 -5.09
N HIS A 103 -12.80 -16.10 -3.77
CA HIS A 103 -14.21 -16.01 -3.30
C HIS A 103 -14.93 -14.74 -3.77
N THR A 104 -14.19 -13.69 -4.13
CA THR A 104 -14.75 -12.41 -4.61
C THR A 104 -14.85 -12.29 -6.13
N VAL A 105 -14.56 -13.34 -6.88
CA VAL A 105 -14.74 -13.33 -8.35
C VAL A 105 -16.20 -13.07 -8.68
N GLY A 106 -16.46 -12.03 -9.52
CA GLY A 106 -17.81 -11.59 -9.88
C GLY A 106 -18.59 -10.86 -8.78
N ALA A 107 -17.94 -10.56 -7.65
CA ALA A 107 -18.58 -9.88 -6.51
C ALA A 107 -18.99 -8.43 -6.81
N PRO A 108 -18.17 -7.60 -7.52
CA PRO A 108 -18.59 -6.25 -7.91
C PRO A 108 -19.87 -6.24 -8.73
N GLU A 109 -19.97 -7.07 -9.75
CA GLU A 109 -21.15 -7.17 -10.65
C GLU A 109 -22.38 -7.56 -9.84
N ALA A 110 -22.26 -8.54 -8.95
CA ALA A 110 -23.35 -8.99 -8.08
C ALA A 110 -23.80 -7.89 -7.11
N PHE A 111 -22.86 -7.10 -6.55
CA PHE A 111 -23.19 -5.98 -5.68
C PHE A 111 -23.85 -4.83 -6.44
N PHE A 112 -23.29 -4.45 -7.59
CA PHE A 112 -23.77 -3.34 -8.42
C PHE A 112 -25.12 -3.60 -9.08
N SER A 113 -25.60 -4.85 -9.10
CA SER A 113 -26.99 -5.15 -9.50
C SER A 113 -28.04 -4.62 -8.50
N ARG A 114 -27.64 -4.26 -7.27
CA ARG A 114 -28.50 -3.77 -6.17
C ARG A 114 -28.27 -2.30 -5.83
N ILE A 115 -27.02 -1.86 -5.83
CA ILE A 115 -26.61 -0.46 -5.60
C ILE A 115 -25.66 -0.09 -6.72
N SER A 116 -25.95 0.97 -7.46
CA SER A 116 -25.16 1.31 -8.65
C SER A 116 -23.70 1.63 -8.33
N ARG A 117 -22.81 1.34 -9.30
CA ARG A 117 -21.38 1.68 -9.18
C ARG A 117 -21.17 3.16 -8.88
N SER A 118 -21.87 4.04 -9.60
CA SER A 118 -21.74 5.50 -9.43
C SER A 118 -22.22 5.97 -8.04
N GLU A 119 -23.24 5.31 -7.48
CA GLU A 119 -23.69 5.62 -6.11
C GLU A 119 -22.64 5.25 -5.08
N VAL A 120 -22.06 4.04 -5.17
CA VAL A 120 -20.99 3.59 -4.29
C VAL A 120 -19.77 4.48 -4.44
N TYR A 121 -19.34 4.74 -5.68
CA TYR A 121 -18.20 5.59 -5.97
C TYR A 121 -18.44 7.04 -5.50
N GLY A 122 -19.61 7.59 -5.73
CA GLY A 122 -19.99 8.93 -5.29
C GLY A 122 -19.90 9.15 -3.79
N LYS A 123 -20.10 8.09 -2.99
CA LYS A 123 -19.97 8.12 -1.53
C LYS A 123 -18.52 7.92 -1.09
N THR A 124 -17.85 6.93 -1.65
CA THR A 124 -16.56 6.43 -1.15
C THR A 124 -15.36 6.97 -1.91
N GLY A 125 -15.50 7.27 -3.20
CA GLY A 125 -14.42 7.64 -4.09
C GLY A 125 -13.37 6.55 -4.28
N ILE A 126 -13.66 5.29 -3.90
CA ILE A 126 -12.66 4.21 -3.90
C ILE A 126 -12.66 3.47 -5.23
N GLN A 127 -11.46 3.25 -5.76
CA GLN A 127 -11.22 2.41 -6.94
C GLN A 127 -11.90 1.05 -6.77
N VAL A 128 -12.65 0.63 -7.77
CA VAL A 128 -13.31 -0.69 -7.75
C VAL A 128 -12.28 -1.76 -8.04
N MET A 129 -12.06 -2.60 -7.04
CA MET A 129 -11.28 -3.84 -7.12
C MET A 129 -12.14 -4.95 -6.52
N ASN A 130 -12.16 -6.13 -7.14
CA ASN A 130 -13.03 -7.23 -6.68
C ASN A 130 -12.80 -7.64 -5.22
N PHE A 131 -11.62 -7.40 -4.69
CA PHE A 131 -11.21 -7.75 -3.33
C PHE A 131 -11.46 -6.65 -2.28
N ASN A 132 -12.05 -5.49 -2.61
CA ASN A 132 -12.39 -4.50 -1.59
C ASN A 132 -13.27 -5.11 -0.51
N SER A 133 -13.11 -4.70 0.73
CA SER A 133 -13.82 -5.28 1.89
C SER A 133 -15.34 -5.29 1.70
N LEU A 134 -15.89 -4.26 1.03
CA LEU A 134 -17.31 -4.19 0.67
C LEU A 134 -17.76 -5.46 -0.09
N PHE A 135 -16.98 -5.88 -1.08
CA PHE A 135 -17.32 -7.05 -1.91
C PHE A 135 -17.01 -8.37 -1.20
N GLN A 136 -15.97 -8.40 -0.36
CA GLN A 136 -15.70 -9.55 0.50
C GLN A 136 -16.88 -9.79 1.47
N LEU A 137 -17.30 -8.76 2.21
CA LEU A 137 -18.44 -8.84 3.15
C LEU A 137 -19.75 -9.18 2.43
N ASP A 138 -20.01 -8.61 1.25
CA ASP A 138 -21.18 -8.95 0.48
C ASP A 138 -21.20 -10.41 0.03
N THR A 139 -20.06 -10.92 -0.39
CA THR A 139 -19.91 -12.33 -0.78
C THR A 139 -20.17 -13.25 0.41
N LEU A 140 -19.58 -12.95 1.57
CA LEU A 140 -19.81 -13.72 2.80
C LEU A 140 -21.28 -13.72 3.18
N ARG A 141 -21.94 -12.56 3.13
CA ARG A 141 -23.36 -12.42 3.42
C ARG A 141 -24.23 -13.23 2.46
N ARG A 142 -24.01 -13.12 1.15
CA ARG A 142 -24.77 -13.85 0.13
C ARG A 142 -24.62 -15.37 0.25
N ASN A 143 -23.47 -15.82 0.71
CA ASN A 143 -23.16 -17.23 0.90
C ASN A 143 -23.55 -17.75 2.28
N HIS A 144 -24.23 -16.94 3.11
CA HIS A 144 -24.61 -17.32 4.47
C HIS A 144 -23.43 -17.85 5.29
N ASP A 145 -22.31 -17.10 5.20
CA ASP A 145 -21.08 -17.48 5.88
C ASP A 145 -21.28 -17.48 7.41
N SER A 146 -21.06 -18.62 8.02
CA SER A 146 -21.34 -18.83 9.45
C SER A 146 -20.46 -17.99 10.37
N ALA A 147 -19.24 -17.61 9.95
CA ALA A 147 -18.39 -16.72 10.74
C ALA A 147 -18.94 -15.28 10.68
N LEU A 148 -19.41 -14.79 9.53
CA LEU A 148 -20.05 -13.49 9.45
C LEU A 148 -21.37 -13.45 10.22
N GLU A 149 -22.20 -14.51 10.15
CA GLU A 149 -23.46 -14.57 10.89
C GLU A 149 -23.25 -14.59 12.41
N ALA A 150 -22.13 -15.16 12.90
CA ALA A 150 -21.78 -15.18 14.32
C ALA A 150 -20.96 -13.96 14.78
N ALA A 151 -20.52 -13.11 13.86
CA ALA A 151 -19.64 -12.00 14.17
C ALA A 151 -20.36 -10.90 14.97
N ASP A 152 -19.71 -10.45 16.04
CA ASP A 152 -20.05 -9.24 16.78
C ASP A 152 -19.26 -8.04 16.26
N LYS A 153 -17.99 -8.25 15.92
CA LYS A 153 -17.07 -7.20 15.45
C LYS A 153 -16.33 -7.59 14.19
N VAL A 154 -16.04 -6.56 13.40
CA VAL A 154 -15.17 -6.57 12.23
C VAL A 154 -13.99 -5.64 12.54
N LEU A 155 -12.77 -6.13 12.49
CA LEU A 155 -11.55 -5.32 12.67
C LEU A 155 -10.64 -5.49 11.45
N PHE A 156 -10.13 -4.39 10.90
CA PHE A 156 -9.11 -4.46 9.85
C PHE A 156 -7.80 -5.03 10.41
N MET A 157 -6.93 -5.50 9.53
CA MET A 157 -5.72 -6.24 9.95
C MET A 157 -4.87 -5.51 11.01
N PRO A 158 -4.51 -4.20 10.86
CA PRO A 158 -3.71 -3.51 11.87
C PRO A 158 -4.48 -3.27 13.15
N ASP A 159 -5.81 -3.06 13.05
CA ASP A 159 -6.69 -2.90 14.20
C ASP A 159 -6.81 -4.19 15.01
N ALA A 160 -6.90 -5.34 14.33
CA ALA A 160 -6.94 -6.64 14.96
C ALA A 160 -5.64 -6.96 15.70
N LEU A 161 -4.49 -6.69 15.11
CA LEU A 161 -3.18 -6.87 15.77
C LEU A 161 -3.01 -5.90 16.95
N SER A 162 -3.47 -4.65 16.81
CA SER A 162 -3.51 -3.69 17.91
C SER A 162 -4.44 -4.14 19.04
N TYR A 163 -5.60 -4.73 18.71
CA TYR A 163 -6.52 -5.34 19.67
C TYR A 163 -5.85 -6.49 20.44
N MET A 164 -5.14 -7.39 19.74
CA MET A 164 -4.42 -8.50 20.39
C MET A 164 -3.32 -8.01 21.35
N LEU A 165 -2.75 -6.82 21.12
CA LEU A 165 -1.77 -6.22 22.03
C LEU A 165 -2.39 -5.46 23.20
N THR A 166 -3.56 -4.81 22.98
CA THR A 166 -4.11 -3.81 23.92
C THR A 166 -5.45 -4.17 24.52
N GLY A 167 -6.17 -5.15 23.95
CA GLY A 167 -7.57 -5.43 24.29
C GLY A 167 -8.55 -4.31 23.86
N LYS A 168 -8.12 -3.33 23.05
CA LYS A 168 -8.97 -2.21 22.59
C LYS A 168 -9.33 -2.37 21.14
N MET A 169 -10.64 -2.40 20.85
CA MET A 169 -11.18 -2.48 19.49
C MET A 169 -11.30 -1.08 18.91
N VAL A 170 -10.60 -0.83 17.83
CA VAL A 170 -10.62 0.43 17.07
C VAL A 170 -10.88 0.16 15.60
N THR A 171 -11.16 1.21 14.86
CA THR A 171 -11.21 1.26 13.40
C THR A 171 -10.40 2.48 12.98
N GLU A 172 -9.19 2.25 12.49
CA GLU A 172 -8.31 3.33 12.07
C GLU A 172 -8.73 3.82 10.67
N TYR A 173 -8.76 5.13 10.50
CA TYR A 173 -9.31 5.83 9.35
C TYR A 173 -8.63 5.43 8.02
N THR A 174 -7.30 5.40 7.97
CA THR A 174 -6.58 5.20 6.70
C THR A 174 -6.76 3.78 6.17
N ILE A 175 -6.73 2.78 7.05
CA ILE A 175 -7.00 1.39 6.66
C ILE A 175 -8.47 1.19 6.32
N ALA A 176 -9.40 1.75 7.11
CA ALA A 176 -10.82 1.65 6.86
C ALA A 176 -11.22 2.30 5.53
N SER A 177 -10.53 3.37 5.11
CA SER A 177 -10.79 4.04 3.83
C SER A 177 -10.55 3.13 2.62
N THR A 178 -9.68 2.12 2.72
CA THR A 178 -9.44 1.16 1.62
C THR A 178 -10.61 0.21 1.39
N ALA A 179 -11.49 0.06 2.38
CA ALA A 179 -12.53 -0.95 2.41
C ALA A 179 -13.71 -0.70 1.46
N GLN A 180 -13.82 0.52 0.89
CA GLN A 180 -15.01 0.98 0.17
C GLN A 180 -16.28 1.01 1.06
N LEU A 181 -16.10 1.27 2.37
CA LEU A 181 -17.15 1.37 3.39
C LEU A 181 -17.16 2.74 4.09
N VAL A 182 -16.17 3.59 3.83
CA VAL A 182 -16.06 4.93 4.41
C VAL A 182 -16.55 5.96 3.42
N ASN A 183 -17.39 6.87 3.86
CA ASN A 183 -17.77 8.05 3.09
C ASN A 183 -16.58 9.04 3.07
N ALA A 184 -16.09 9.36 1.88
CA ALA A 184 -14.89 10.17 1.71
C ALA A 184 -15.07 11.62 2.21
N HIS A 185 -16.29 12.17 2.16
CA HIS A 185 -16.58 13.54 2.59
C HIS A 185 -16.73 13.66 4.10
N THR A 186 -17.39 12.69 4.74
CA THR A 186 -17.61 12.70 6.20
C THR A 186 -16.47 12.07 6.98
N GLN A 187 -15.61 11.29 6.29
CA GLN A 187 -14.53 10.48 6.87
C GLN A 187 -15.05 9.54 7.98
N ARG A 188 -16.24 8.97 7.76
CA ARG A 188 -16.92 8.01 8.66
C ARG A 188 -17.46 6.85 7.86
N LEU A 189 -17.75 5.76 8.54
CA LEU A 189 -18.42 4.61 7.92
C LEU A 189 -19.74 5.05 7.29
N GLU A 190 -20.04 4.52 6.09
CA GLU A 190 -21.26 4.85 5.33
C GLU A 190 -22.40 3.90 5.72
N PRO A 191 -23.44 4.38 6.44
CA PRO A 191 -24.49 3.51 7.00
C PRO A 191 -25.25 2.71 5.93
N GLU A 192 -25.45 3.27 4.73
CA GLU A 192 -26.16 2.57 3.65
C GLU A 192 -25.35 1.40 3.12
N LEU A 193 -24.04 1.55 2.99
CA LEU A 193 -23.16 0.47 2.55
C LEU A 193 -23.01 -0.60 3.62
N LEU A 194 -22.90 -0.21 4.90
CA LEU A 194 -22.90 -1.17 6.00
C LEU A 194 -24.18 -1.99 6.01
N LYS A 195 -25.34 -1.35 5.91
CA LYS A 195 -26.64 -2.03 5.84
C LYS A 195 -26.73 -2.98 4.63
N ALA A 196 -26.15 -2.59 3.50
CA ALA A 196 -26.14 -3.40 2.30
C ALA A 196 -25.41 -4.74 2.50
N VAL A 197 -24.40 -4.77 3.36
CA VAL A 197 -23.65 -5.99 3.73
C VAL A 197 -24.11 -6.63 5.05
N GLY A 198 -25.22 -6.11 5.64
CA GLY A 198 -25.81 -6.67 6.86
C GLY A 198 -25.12 -6.26 8.15
N LEU A 199 -24.36 -5.17 8.13
CA LEU A 199 -23.62 -4.63 9.27
C LEU A 199 -24.18 -3.25 9.68
N GLN A 200 -23.72 -2.78 10.83
CA GLN A 200 -23.98 -1.46 11.42
C GLN A 200 -22.66 -0.90 11.98
N GLU A 201 -22.64 0.38 12.33
CA GLU A 201 -21.44 1.03 12.88
C GLU A 201 -20.95 0.35 14.17
N GLU A 202 -21.88 -0.17 14.98
CA GLU A 202 -21.58 -0.91 16.22
C GLU A 202 -20.80 -2.20 16.00
N ASN A 203 -20.80 -2.75 14.78
CA ASN A 203 -19.97 -3.91 14.44
C ASN A 203 -18.49 -3.57 14.27
N PHE A 204 -18.13 -2.29 14.29
CA PHE A 204 -16.75 -1.81 14.19
C PHE A 204 -16.24 -1.31 15.55
N GLY A 205 -14.94 -1.08 15.64
CA GLY A 205 -14.33 -0.49 16.82
C GLY A 205 -14.52 1.04 16.89
N ARG A 206 -14.03 1.65 17.97
CA ARG A 206 -13.96 3.11 18.09
C ARG A 206 -13.17 3.68 16.93
N PHE A 207 -13.76 4.61 16.18
CA PHE A 207 -13.09 5.25 15.05
C PHE A 207 -11.96 6.15 15.53
N VAL A 208 -10.74 5.96 14.97
CA VAL A 208 -9.52 6.68 15.34
C VAL A 208 -8.77 7.17 14.12
N PHE A 209 -7.99 8.24 14.30
CA PHE A 209 -7.13 8.82 13.29
C PHE A 209 -5.64 8.62 13.63
N PRO A 210 -4.73 8.72 12.64
CA PRO A 210 -3.29 8.69 12.90
C PRO A 210 -2.87 9.71 13.97
N GLY A 211 -2.04 9.27 14.91
CA GLY A 211 -1.61 10.05 16.07
C GLY A 211 -2.44 9.81 17.34
N GLU A 212 -3.61 9.16 17.27
CA GLU A 212 -4.40 8.87 18.46
C GLU A 212 -3.85 7.64 19.21
N LYS A 213 -3.92 7.69 20.54
CA LYS A 213 -3.61 6.53 21.37
C LYS A 213 -4.76 5.50 21.31
N ILE A 214 -4.42 4.26 20.96
CA ILE A 214 -5.35 3.11 20.97
C ILE A 214 -5.50 2.59 22.39
N GLY A 215 -4.40 2.26 23.05
CA GLY A 215 -4.33 1.70 24.39
C GLY A 215 -2.90 1.53 24.86
N THR A 216 -2.70 0.64 25.82
CA THR A 216 -1.39 0.18 26.28
C THR A 216 -1.34 -1.34 26.22
N LEU A 217 -0.15 -1.92 26.18
CA LEU A 217 0.01 -3.36 26.27
C LEU A 217 -0.77 -3.95 27.46
N THR A 218 -1.50 -5.04 27.22
CA THR A 218 -2.19 -5.78 28.29
C THR A 218 -1.18 -6.36 29.29
N GLU A 219 -1.62 -6.67 30.52
CA GLU A 219 -0.75 -7.32 31.53
C GLU A 219 -0.16 -8.65 31.03
N GLU A 220 -0.92 -9.39 30.23
CA GLU A 220 -0.45 -10.62 29.61
C GLU A 220 0.70 -10.36 28.65
N VAL A 221 0.54 -9.36 27.73
CA VAL A 221 1.59 -9.00 26.76
C VAL A 221 2.81 -8.42 27.47
N GLN A 222 2.63 -7.59 28.52
CA GLN A 222 3.72 -7.09 29.33
C GLN A 222 4.53 -8.24 29.96
N LYS A 223 3.84 -9.23 30.53
CA LYS A 223 4.47 -10.41 31.12
C LYS A 223 5.22 -11.26 30.09
N ILE A 224 4.63 -11.48 28.92
CA ILE A 224 5.23 -12.30 27.86
C ILE A 224 6.47 -11.62 27.26
N THR A 225 6.44 -10.31 27.11
CA THR A 225 7.53 -9.54 26.46
C THR A 225 8.59 -9.07 27.42
N GLY A 226 8.27 -8.92 28.72
CA GLY A 226 9.11 -8.30 29.73
C GLY A 226 9.10 -6.75 29.66
N LEU A 227 8.19 -6.17 28.86
CA LEU A 227 8.01 -4.72 28.74
C LEU A 227 6.96 -4.20 29.73
N GLY A 228 6.96 -2.89 29.97
CA GLY A 228 5.91 -2.22 30.74
C GLY A 228 4.64 -1.93 29.93
N ALA A 229 3.79 -1.05 30.44
CA ALA A 229 2.54 -0.62 29.81
C ALA A 229 2.83 0.36 28.64
N ILE A 230 3.52 -0.10 27.61
CA ILE A 230 3.88 0.69 26.42
C ILE A 230 2.59 1.09 25.66
N PRO A 231 2.43 2.37 25.28
CA PRO A 231 1.30 2.81 24.48
C PRO A 231 1.38 2.28 23.05
N VAL A 232 0.23 1.89 22.49
CA VAL A 232 0.03 1.61 21.07
C VAL A 232 -0.67 2.82 20.45
N ILE A 233 -0.07 3.37 19.42
CA ILE A 233 -0.54 4.57 18.71
C ILE A 233 -1.12 4.14 17.36
N ALA A 234 -2.27 4.69 17.00
CA ALA A 234 -2.78 4.61 15.65
C ALA A 234 -1.82 5.37 14.72
N VAL A 235 -1.13 4.65 13.87
CA VAL A 235 -0.39 5.24 12.75
C VAL A 235 -1.29 5.23 11.52
N ALA A 236 -0.83 5.65 10.34
CA ALA A 236 -1.60 5.34 9.13
C ALA A 236 -1.56 3.81 8.95
N GLY A 237 -2.64 3.15 9.35
CA GLY A 237 -2.75 1.68 9.39
C GLY A 237 -2.65 1.01 8.04
N HIS A 238 -2.93 1.74 6.94
CA HIS A 238 -2.60 1.33 5.58
C HIS A 238 -1.13 1.67 5.29
N ASP A 239 -0.31 0.67 4.98
CA ASP A 239 1.14 0.78 4.72
C ASP A 239 1.49 1.92 3.74
N THR A 240 0.70 2.06 2.67
CA THR A 240 0.85 3.16 1.71
C THR A 240 0.52 4.52 2.34
N GLY A 241 -0.41 4.58 3.29
CA GLY A 241 -0.69 5.81 4.04
C GLY A 241 0.52 6.27 4.86
N SER A 242 1.15 5.34 5.57
CA SER A 242 2.41 5.58 6.27
C SER A 242 3.53 5.97 5.31
N ALA A 243 3.66 5.27 4.18
CA ALA A 243 4.68 5.58 3.17
C ALA A 243 4.53 6.99 2.58
N VAL A 244 3.31 7.41 2.26
CA VAL A 244 3.02 8.76 1.71
C VAL A 244 3.28 9.86 2.75
N ALA A 245 3.00 9.62 4.01
CA ALA A 245 3.34 10.55 5.08
C ALA A 245 4.86 10.83 5.12
N ALA A 246 5.68 9.83 4.78
CA ALA A 246 7.15 9.93 4.75
C ALA A 246 7.73 10.51 3.45
N VAL A 247 6.92 10.95 2.49
CA VAL A 247 7.42 11.61 1.28
C VAL A 247 8.19 12.87 1.65
N PRO A 248 9.48 13.01 1.28
CA PRO A 248 10.33 14.12 1.74
C PRO A 248 10.09 15.41 0.94
N ALA A 249 8.85 15.71 0.60
CA ALA A 249 8.47 16.91 -0.11
C ALA A 249 8.46 18.13 0.82
N LEU A 250 9.05 19.23 0.36
CA LEU A 250 9.14 20.49 1.11
C LEU A 250 8.03 21.49 0.74
N ASP A 251 7.27 21.19 -0.29
CA ASP A 251 6.08 21.92 -0.72
C ASP A 251 4.94 20.96 -1.05
N ARG A 252 3.85 21.49 -1.61
CA ARG A 252 2.65 20.69 -1.94
C ARG A 252 2.46 20.46 -3.47
N ASN A 253 3.44 20.83 -4.28
CA ASN A 253 3.41 20.71 -5.75
C ASN A 253 4.02 19.41 -6.26
N PHE A 254 3.73 18.32 -5.59
CA PHE A 254 4.33 17.03 -5.90
C PHE A 254 3.27 15.95 -6.17
N ALA A 255 3.68 14.97 -6.95
CA ALA A 255 3.06 13.64 -6.94
C ALA A 255 4.01 12.65 -6.26
N TYR A 256 3.45 11.56 -5.77
CA TYR A 256 4.22 10.44 -5.24
C TYR A 256 3.98 9.17 -6.05
N LEU A 257 4.97 8.28 -6.02
CA LEU A 257 4.90 6.92 -6.52
C LEU A 257 5.43 5.98 -5.44
N SER A 258 4.53 5.29 -4.74
CA SER A 258 4.92 4.18 -3.87
C SER A 258 5.18 2.97 -4.76
N SER A 259 6.46 2.66 -4.97
CA SER A 259 6.91 1.64 -5.91
C SER A 259 7.37 0.38 -5.20
N GLY A 260 6.61 -0.68 -5.39
CA GLY A 260 6.85 -2.03 -4.86
C GLY A 260 6.27 -3.09 -5.80
N THR A 261 5.69 -4.15 -5.27
CA THR A 261 4.94 -5.16 -6.04
C THR A 261 3.82 -4.49 -6.84
N TRP A 262 3.06 -3.61 -6.19
CA TRP A 262 2.18 -2.62 -6.79
C TRP A 262 2.92 -1.29 -6.94
N SER A 263 2.44 -0.45 -7.84
CA SER A 263 2.84 0.95 -7.98
C SER A 263 1.61 1.82 -7.72
N LEU A 264 1.64 2.61 -6.65
CA LEU A 264 0.55 3.50 -6.28
C LEU A 264 0.99 4.93 -6.56
N MET A 265 0.44 5.54 -7.61
CA MET A 265 0.77 6.91 -8.00
C MET A 265 -0.36 7.86 -7.66
N GLY A 266 -0.05 8.96 -6.97
CA GLY A 266 -1.08 9.90 -6.53
C GLY A 266 -0.56 11.25 -6.09
N VAL A 267 -1.52 12.05 -5.62
CA VAL A 267 -1.30 13.36 -4.98
C VAL A 267 -2.06 13.41 -3.66
N GLU A 268 -1.66 14.31 -2.77
CA GLU A 268 -2.43 14.62 -1.57
C GLU A 268 -3.32 15.83 -1.82
N THR A 269 -4.59 15.71 -1.44
CA THR A 269 -5.59 16.79 -1.55
C THR A 269 -6.23 17.07 -0.19
N ASP A 270 -6.79 18.29 -0.03
CA ASP A 270 -7.47 18.68 1.21
C ASP A 270 -8.93 18.18 1.27
N ALA A 271 -9.46 17.72 0.15
CA ALA A 271 -10.81 17.17 0.00
C ALA A 271 -10.82 16.08 -1.07
N PRO A 272 -11.78 15.14 -1.02
CA PRO A 272 -11.90 14.10 -2.03
C PRO A 272 -12.25 14.70 -3.41
N VAL A 273 -11.66 14.14 -4.46
CA VAL A 273 -11.95 14.47 -5.85
C VAL A 273 -12.79 13.34 -6.44
N ILE A 274 -14.11 13.51 -6.37
CA ILE A 274 -15.08 12.51 -6.80
C ILE A 274 -15.97 13.14 -7.88
N ASN A 275 -15.82 12.67 -9.10
CA ASN A 275 -16.60 13.09 -10.26
C ASN A 275 -16.63 11.98 -11.32
N THR A 276 -17.33 12.21 -12.42
CA THR A 276 -17.46 11.23 -13.53
C THR A 276 -16.10 10.86 -14.13
N GLU A 277 -15.15 11.79 -14.18
CA GLU A 277 -13.82 11.54 -14.73
C GLU A 277 -13.00 10.63 -13.83
N THR A 278 -12.96 10.90 -12.51
CA THR A 278 -12.26 10.04 -11.54
C THR A 278 -12.89 8.66 -11.46
N GLU A 279 -14.21 8.54 -11.57
CA GLU A 279 -14.91 7.26 -11.64
C GLU A 279 -14.54 6.48 -12.90
N THR A 280 -14.59 7.13 -14.07
CA THR A 280 -14.28 6.51 -15.37
C THR A 280 -12.83 6.04 -15.43
N LEU A 281 -11.90 6.86 -14.94
CA LEU A 281 -10.48 6.54 -14.85
C LEU A 281 -10.13 5.59 -13.70
N ASN A 282 -11.11 5.26 -12.87
CA ASN A 282 -11.00 4.36 -11.71
C ASN A 282 -9.90 4.81 -10.73
N PHE A 283 -9.91 6.08 -10.33
CA PHE A 283 -9.07 6.63 -9.27
C PHE A 283 -9.65 6.33 -7.89
N THR A 284 -8.81 6.31 -6.87
CA THR A 284 -9.21 6.10 -5.47
C THR A 284 -8.91 7.33 -4.62
N ASN A 285 -9.79 7.62 -3.64
CA ASN A 285 -9.67 8.71 -2.67
C ASN A 285 -9.49 8.10 -1.27
N GLU A 286 -8.29 7.65 -0.95
CA GLU A 286 -8.01 7.01 0.33
C GLU A 286 -7.63 8.04 1.41
N GLY A 287 -7.91 7.70 2.67
CA GLY A 287 -7.55 8.53 3.80
C GLY A 287 -6.04 8.71 3.97
N GLY A 288 -5.62 9.92 4.28
CA GLY A 288 -4.24 10.29 4.61
C GLY A 288 -4.09 10.75 6.07
N VAL A 289 -2.89 11.16 6.41
CA VAL A 289 -2.57 11.74 7.74
C VAL A 289 -3.05 13.19 7.80
N GLU A 290 -3.40 13.69 8.98
CA GLU A 290 -3.95 15.05 9.21
C GLU A 290 -5.22 15.36 8.39
N GLY A 291 -6.04 14.32 8.13
CA GLY A 291 -7.30 14.48 7.41
C GLY A 291 -7.16 14.72 5.91
N THR A 292 -5.97 14.58 5.35
CA THR A 292 -5.75 14.65 3.89
C THR A 292 -6.39 13.45 3.18
N ILE A 293 -6.59 13.61 1.88
CA ILE A 293 -7.02 12.54 0.96
C ILE A 293 -5.88 12.22 0.03
N ARG A 294 -5.60 10.96 -0.15
CA ARG A 294 -4.68 10.44 -1.16
C ARG A 294 -5.48 10.11 -2.41
N LEU A 295 -5.52 11.03 -3.37
CA LEU A 295 -6.06 10.77 -4.70
C LEU A 295 -5.01 10.00 -5.50
N LEU A 296 -5.24 8.72 -5.76
CA LEU A 296 -4.24 7.86 -6.39
C LEU A 296 -4.86 6.84 -7.35
N LYS A 297 -3.99 6.20 -8.10
CA LYS A 297 -4.31 5.03 -8.91
C LYS A 297 -3.36 3.89 -8.58
N ASN A 298 -3.93 2.71 -8.34
CA ASN A 298 -3.17 1.47 -8.29
C ASN A 298 -2.79 1.05 -9.71
N ILE A 299 -1.53 0.76 -9.91
CA ILE A 299 -0.92 0.33 -11.17
C ILE A 299 -0.19 -0.98 -10.89
N CYS A 300 -0.17 -1.90 -11.83
CA CYS A 300 0.72 -3.05 -11.75
C CYS A 300 2.17 -2.55 -11.69
N GLY A 301 2.91 -3.00 -10.68
CA GLY A 301 4.27 -2.54 -10.45
C GLY A 301 5.31 -3.60 -10.81
N MET A 302 6.25 -3.80 -9.88
CA MET A 302 7.33 -4.78 -10.04
C MET A 302 6.85 -6.24 -10.02
N TRP A 303 5.56 -6.48 -9.80
CA TRP A 303 4.92 -7.81 -9.91
C TRP A 303 5.30 -8.52 -11.20
N LEU A 304 5.29 -7.81 -12.34
CA LEU A 304 5.68 -8.35 -13.65
C LEU A 304 7.09 -8.95 -13.61
N LEU A 305 8.05 -8.19 -13.09
CA LEU A 305 9.44 -8.64 -12.98
C LEU A 305 9.60 -9.75 -11.95
N GLU A 306 8.96 -9.64 -10.79
CA GLU A 306 9.06 -10.67 -9.75
C GLU A 306 8.52 -12.01 -10.23
N ARG A 307 7.42 -12.01 -10.98
CA ARG A 307 6.89 -13.25 -11.57
C ARG A 307 7.81 -13.86 -12.62
N CYS A 308 8.47 -13.04 -13.44
CA CYS A 308 9.50 -13.52 -14.38
C CYS A 308 10.71 -14.10 -13.63
N ARG A 309 11.15 -13.46 -12.54
CA ARG A 309 12.30 -13.90 -11.74
C ARG A 309 12.13 -15.30 -11.14
N LEU A 310 10.90 -15.72 -10.84
CA LEU A 310 10.64 -17.10 -10.37
C LEU A 310 11.14 -18.16 -11.35
N ASN A 311 11.13 -17.86 -12.66
CA ASN A 311 11.62 -18.76 -13.70
C ASN A 311 13.14 -18.64 -13.92
N TRP A 312 13.76 -17.53 -13.50
CA TRP A 312 15.18 -17.25 -13.77
C TRP A 312 16.13 -17.60 -12.62
N GLY A 313 15.60 -18.13 -11.50
CA GLY A 313 16.38 -18.43 -10.31
C GLY A 313 16.93 -17.18 -9.61
N ASP A 314 18.00 -17.33 -8.84
CA ASP A 314 18.59 -16.26 -7.99
C ASP A 314 19.32 -15.17 -8.79
N THR A 315 18.71 -14.64 -9.84
CA THR A 315 19.31 -13.52 -10.59
C THR A 315 19.14 -12.21 -9.81
N SER A 316 20.25 -11.51 -9.62
CA SER A 316 20.25 -10.25 -8.87
C SER A 316 19.62 -9.09 -9.68
N TYR A 317 19.02 -8.14 -8.98
CA TYR A 317 18.48 -6.91 -9.62
C TYR A 317 19.54 -6.12 -10.41
N PRO A 318 20.77 -5.89 -9.90
CA PRO A 318 21.80 -5.18 -10.65
C PRO A 318 22.16 -5.84 -11.98
N GLU A 319 22.19 -7.19 -12.02
CA GLU A 319 22.44 -7.96 -13.25
C GLU A 319 21.32 -7.73 -14.28
N LEU A 320 20.06 -7.86 -13.86
CA LEU A 320 18.88 -7.62 -14.71
C LEU A 320 18.84 -6.20 -15.26
N ILE A 321 19.18 -5.21 -14.43
CA ILE A 321 19.24 -3.80 -14.83
C ILE A 321 20.33 -3.60 -15.90
N THR A 322 21.51 -4.20 -15.73
CA THR A 322 22.61 -4.10 -16.68
C THR A 322 22.24 -4.74 -18.01
N GLU A 323 21.60 -5.91 -18.00
CA GLU A 323 21.12 -6.57 -19.21
C GLU A 323 20.08 -5.72 -19.95
N ALA A 324 19.10 -5.16 -19.20
CA ALA A 324 18.07 -4.32 -19.76
C ALA A 324 18.65 -3.04 -20.40
N ASP A 325 19.61 -2.40 -19.74
CA ASP A 325 20.23 -1.16 -20.24
C ASP A 325 20.98 -1.37 -21.58
N SER A 326 21.53 -2.56 -21.80
CA SER A 326 22.23 -2.94 -23.02
C SER A 326 21.33 -3.27 -24.22
N CYS A 327 20.01 -3.41 -24.01
CA CYS A 327 19.06 -3.77 -25.05
C CYS A 327 18.58 -2.54 -25.87
N GLU A 328 18.05 -2.82 -27.07
CA GLU A 328 17.45 -1.81 -27.95
C GLU A 328 16.24 -1.12 -27.28
N PRO A 329 16.20 0.23 -27.22
CA PRO A 329 15.09 0.96 -26.62
C PRO A 329 13.77 0.78 -27.37
N PHE A 330 12.67 0.73 -26.61
CA PHE A 330 11.28 0.77 -27.10
C PHE A 330 10.92 -0.31 -28.14
N ARG A 331 11.66 -1.41 -28.15
CA ARG A 331 11.45 -2.52 -29.08
C ARG A 331 10.08 -3.19 -28.89
N SER A 332 9.65 -3.33 -27.64
CA SER A 332 8.40 -3.99 -27.25
C SER A 332 7.79 -3.28 -26.05
N LEU A 333 6.50 -2.97 -26.12
CA LEU A 333 5.77 -2.27 -25.07
C LEU A 333 4.48 -3.04 -24.72
N ILE A 334 4.13 -3.05 -23.43
CA ILE A 334 2.93 -3.73 -22.93
C ILE A 334 2.07 -2.76 -22.11
N ASN A 335 0.78 -3.06 -21.96
CA ASN A 335 -0.04 -2.45 -20.93
C ASN A 335 0.19 -3.19 -19.60
N PRO A 336 0.90 -2.63 -18.61
CA PRO A 336 1.16 -3.33 -17.35
C PRO A 336 -0.11 -3.74 -16.60
N ASP A 337 -1.22 -3.04 -16.83
CA ASP A 337 -2.51 -3.27 -16.16
C ASP A 337 -3.46 -4.18 -16.97
N ASP A 338 -2.99 -4.83 -18.03
CA ASP A 338 -3.81 -5.77 -18.81
C ASP A 338 -4.12 -7.03 -17.97
N ASP A 339 -5.37 -7.50 -18.06
CA ASP A 339 -5.86 -8.65 -17.30
C ASP A 339 -5.02 -9.92 -17.51
N CYS A 340 -4.36 -10.06 -18.67
CA CYS A 340 -3.48 -11.20 -18.95
C CYS A 340 -2.26 -11.27 -18.01
N PHE A 341 -1.90 -10.16 -17.34
CA PHE A 341 -0.80 -10.07 -16.39
C PHE A 341 -1.23 -10.17 -14.93
N ALA A 342 -2.52 -10.29 -14.63
CA ALA A 342 -3.01 -10.32 -13.26
C ALA A 342 -2.44 -11.50 -12.46
N ASN A 343 -2.49 -12.70 -13.00
CA ASN A 343 -1.89 -13.90 -12.40
C ASN A 343 -1.67 -15.05 -13.42
N PRO A 344 -0.86 -14.84 -14.45
CA PRO A 344 -0.56 -15.91 -15.42
C PRO A 344 0.30 -17.01 -14.78
N ALA A 345 0.15 -18.22 -15.27
CA ALA A 345 1.01 -19.35 -14.87
C ALA A 345 2.49 -19.08 -15.22
N ASP A 346 2.75 -18.43 -16.36
CA ASP A 346 4.07 -18.01 -16.84
C ASP A 346 4.00 -16.57 -17.35
N MET A 347 4.56 -15.62 -16.58
CA MET A 347 4.55 -14.20 -16.90
C MET A 347 5.40 -13.89 -18.14
N GLU A 348 6.52 -14.56 -18.31
CA GLU A 348 7.39 -14.38 -19.46
C GLU A 348 6.67 -14.74 -20.77
N GLN A 349 5.97 -15.88 -20.77
CA GLN A 349 5.16 -16.30 -21.91
C GLN A 349 3.98 -15.34 -22.15
N ALA A 350 3.34 -14.83 -21.11
CA ALA A 350 2.27 -13.85 -21.24
C ALA A 350 2.74 -12.55 -21.90
N ILE A 351 3.93 -12.03 -21.53
CA ILE A 351 4.54 -10.86 -22.17
C ILE A 351 4.84 -11.11 -23.65
N ARG A 352 5.43 -12.26 -23.97
CA ARG A 352 5.71 -12.64 -25.36
C ARG A 352 4.44 -12.75 -26.21
N GLU A 353 3.38 -13.35 -25.65
CA GLU A 353 2.11 -13.48 -26.33
C GLU A 353 1.41 -12.15 -26.55
N TYR A 354 1.45 -11.25 -25.52
CA TYR A 354 0.95 -9.89 -25.65
C TYR A 354 1.65 -9.15 -26.80
N CYS A 355 2.98 -9.20 -26.87
CA CYS A 355 3.72 -8.56 -27.97
C CYS A 355 3.36 -9.16 -29.33
N ARG A 356 3.19 -10.49 -29.42
CA ARG A 356 2.79 -11.18 -30.67
C ARG A 356 1.40 -10.74 -31.12
N THR A 357 0.43 -10.72 -30.21
CA THR A 357 -0.97 -10.37 -30.54
C THR A 357 -1.16 -8.90 -30.89
N THR A 358 -0.29 -8.04 -30.35
CA THR A 358 -0.25 -6.59 -30.69
C THR A 358 0.65 -6.25 -31.89
N GLY A 359 1.20 -7.29 -32.58
CA GLY A 359 2.03 -7.11 -33.77
C GLY A 359 3.39 -6.46 -33.54
N GLN A 360 3.92 -6.56 -32.32
CA GLN A 360 5.22 -6.01 -31.92
C GLN A 360 6.33 -7.06 -32.01
N PRO A 361 7.61 -6.65 -32.10
CA PRO A 361 8.73 -7.57 -31.96
C PRO A 361 8.65 -8.32 -30.61
N VAL A 362 8.73 -9.64 -30.65
CA VAL A 362 8.66 -10.49 -29.44
C VAL A 362 10.01 -10.44 -28.71
N PRO A 363 10.05 -10.15 -27.39
CA PRO A 363 11.30 -10.20 -26.63
C PRO A 363 11.76 -11.65 -26.46
N GLU A 364 12.99 -11.93 -26.88
CA GLU A 364 13.58 -13.29 -26.85
C GLU A 364 14.51 -13.49 -25.66
N GLN A 365 15.25 -12.44 -25.30
CA GLN A 365 16.23 -12.45 -24.22
C GLN A 365 15.68 -11.86 -22.95
N ARG A 366 16.19 -12.30 -21.80
CA ARG A 366 15.81 -11.81 -20.47
C ARG A 366 15.93 -10.29 -20.34
N GLY A 367 17.05 -9.71 -20.77
CA GLY A 367 17.24 -8.26 -20.76
C GLY A 367 16.19 -7.49 -21.57
N GLN A 368 15.73 -8.03 -22.71
CA GLN A 368 14.65 -7.43 -23.52
C GLN A 368 13.32 -7.46 -22.79
N ILE A 369 13.02 -8.52 -22.03
CA ILE A 369 11.80 -8.61 -21.21
C ILE A 369 11.85 -7.59 -20.08
N VAL A 370 12.96 -7.49 -19.37
CA VAL A 370 13.14 -6.51 -18.27
C VAL A 370 13.02 -5.09 -18.81
N ARG A 371 13.64 -4.77 -19.94
CA ARG A 371 13.54 -3.46 -20.57
C ARG A 371 12.10 -3.15 -21.01
N CYS A 372 11.42 -4.10 -21.64
CA CYS A 372 10.01 -3.98 -22.00
C CYS A 372 9.16 -3.64 -20.77
N ILE A 373 9.35 -4.32 -19.64
CA ILE A 373 8.66 -4.04 -18.38
C ILE A 373 8.95 -2.61 -17.90
N PHE A 374 10.22 -2.19 -17.82
CA PHE A 374 10.59 -0.89 -17.26
C PHE A 374 10.14 0.27 -18.13
N GLU A 375 10.29 0.18 -19.45
CA GLU A 375 9.82 1.21 -20.39
C GLU A 375 8.30 1.32 -20.37
N SER A 376 7.59 0.19 -20.31
CA SER A 376 6.13 0.15 -20.22
C SER A 376 5.62 0.75 -18.91
N LEU A 377 6.28 0.43 -17.77
CA LEU A 377 5.94 1.03 -16.48
C LEU A 377 6.15 2.55 -16.50
N ALA A 378 7.29 3.02 -17.01
CA ALA A 378 7.58 4.45 -17.11
C ALA A 378 6.55 5.21 -17.97
N LEU A 379 6.13 4.63 -19.11
CA LEU A 379 5.09 5.19 -19.97
C LEU A 379 3.70 5.14 -19.34
N ARG A 380 3.42 4.09 -18.55
CA ARG A 380 2.17 4.00 -17.77
C ARG A 380 2.13 5.04 -16.66
N TYR A 381 3.26 5.28 -15.97
CA TYR A 381 3.37 6.37 -14.99
C TYR A 381 3.13 7.73 -15.63
N ARG A 382 3.66 7.98 -16.84
CA ARG A 382 3.35 9.19 -17.61
C ARG A 382 1.83 9.34 -17.83
N GLN A 383 1.16 8.30 -18.31
CA GLN A 383 -0.27 8.34 -18.58
C GLN A 383 -1.08 8.66 -17.31
N VAL A 384 -0.73 8.04 -16.18
CA VAL A 384 -1.40 8.30 -14.89
C VAL A 384 -1.09 9.71 -14.39
N LEU A 385 0.14 10.19 -14.57
CA LEU A 385 0.51 11.55 -14.17
C LEU A 385 -0.21 12.62 -15.01
N GLU A 386 -0.41 12.40 -16.31
CA GLU A 386 -1.20 13.29 -17.16
C GLU A 386 -2.65 13.40 -16.65
N ASN A 387 -3.26 12.26 -16.26
CA ASN A 387 -4.58 12.25 -15.64
C ASN A 387 -4.58 12.99 -14.29
N LEU A 388 -3.58 12.73 -13.44
CA LEU A 388 -3.46 13.43 -12.14
C LEU A 388 -3.30 14.94 -12.31
N ARG A 389 -2.57 15.41 -13.32
CA ARG A 389 -2.45 16.85 -13.63
C ARG A 389 -3.78 17.51 -13.97
N ALA A 390 -4.68 16.76 -14.65
CA ALA A 390 -6.02 17.26 -14.95
C ALA A 390 -6.94 17.28 -13.72
N LEU A 391 -6.76 16.35 -12.80
CA LEU A 391 -7.60 16.16 -11.61
C LEU A 391 -7.11 16.91 -10.37
N SER A 392 -5.80 17.17 -10.28
CA SER A 392 -5.18 17.80 -9.12
C SER A 392 -5.55 19.29 -9.02
N PRO A 393 -5.90 19.79 -7.82
CA PRO A 393 -6.11 21.20 -7.59
C PRO A 393 -4.82 22.02 -7.59
N ARG A 394 -3.65 21.36 -7.62
CA ARG A 394 -2.31 21.99 -7.59
C ARG A 394 -1.45 21.49 -8.73
N PRO A 395 -0.48 22.31 -9.20
CA PRO A 395 0.49 21.86 -10.19
C PRO A 395 1.33 20.69 -9.63
N ILE A 396 1.83 19.85 -10.53
CA ILE A 396 2.75 18.74 -10.19
C ILE A 396 4.09 19.04 -10.83
N GLU A 397 5.07 19.44 -10.03
CA GLU A 397 6.39 19.89 -10.47
C GLU A 397 7.48 18.83 -10.23
N THR A 398 7.24 17.89 -9.29
CA THR A 398 8.17 16.82 -8.92
C THR A 398 7.41 15.53 -8.68
N LEU A 399 8.02 14.40 -9.06
CA LEU A 399 7.55 13.08 -8.67
C LEU A 399 8.49 12.49 -7.60
N HIS A 400 7.97 12.19 -6.42
CA HIS A 400 8.71 11.47 -5.39
C HIS A 400 8.47 9.96 -5.52
N VAL A 401 9.53 9.18 -5.75
CA VAL A 401 9.47 7.71 -5.78
C VAL A 401 9.95 7.17 -4.45
N ILE A 402 9.07 6.51 -3.71
CA ILE A 402 9.31 5.93 -2.39
C ILE A 402 9.14 4.41 -2.41
N GLY A 403 9.59 3.73 -1.36
CA GLY A 403 9.56 2.28 -1.27
C GLY A 403 10.71 1.61 -2.01
N GLY A 404 10.67 0.29 -2.14
CA GLY A 404 11.76 -0.53 -2.70
C GLY A 404 12.20 -0.13 -4.10
N GLY A 405 11.25 0.32 -4.95
CA GLY A 405 11.51 0.78 -6.32
C GLY A 405 12.36 2.05 -6.41
N SER A 406 12.47 2.83 -5.34
CA SER A 406 13.37 3.99 -5.29
C SER A 406 14.85 3.64 -5.49
N ARG A 407 15.22 2.38 -5.28
CA ARG A 407 16.57 1.86 -5.51
C ARG A 407 16.85 1.46 -6.96
N ASN A 408 15.84 1.46 -7.84
CA ASN A 408 16.01 1.08 -9.25
C ASN A 408 16.37 2.30 -10.10
N ASP A 409 17.67 2.55 -10.24
CA ASP A 409 18.20 3.72 -10.96
C ASP A 409 17.69 3.81 -12.39
N LEU A 410 17.62 2.70 -13.12
CA LEU A 410 17.21 2.68 -14.52
C LEU A 410 15.73 3.02 -14.67
N LEU A 411 14.84 2.41 -13.87
CA LEU A 411 13.41 2.71 -13.90
C LEU A 411 13.13 4.15 -13.47
N ASN A 412 13.85 4.66 -12.46
CA ASN A 412 13.69 6.04 -12.02
C ASN A 412 14.13 7.06 -13.10
N GLN A 413 15.23 6.77 -13.81
CA GLN A 413 15.65 7.60 -14.94
C GLN A 413 14.66 7.50 -16.11
N PHE A 414 14.19 6.31 -16.47
CA PHE A 414 13.16 6.13 -17.50
C PHE A 414 11.86 6.85 -17.12
N THR A 415 11.49 6.80 -15.84
CA THR A 415 10.32 7.53 -15.35
C THR A 415 10.51 9.04 -15.53
N ALA A 416 11.64 9.62 -15.10
CA ALA A 416 11.92 11.05 -15.29
C ALA A 416 11.84 11.45 -16.77
N ASN A 417 12.45 10.65 -17.65
CA ASN A 417 12.44 10.87 -19.10
C ASN A 417 11.01 10.84 -19.68
N ALA A 418 10.23 9.86 -19.26
CA ALA A 418 8.86 9.67 -19.74
C ALA A 418 7.93 10.81 -19.30
N ILE A 419 7.99 11.23 -18.03
CA ILE A 419 7.05 12.20 -17.42
C ILE A 419 7.46 13.66 -17.64
N GLY A 420 8.70 13.93 -18.02
CA GLY A 420 9.22 15.25 -18.34
C GLY A 420 9.41 16.20 -17.15
N ILE A 421 9.41 15.67 -15.91
CA ILE A 421 9.71 16.42 -14.68
C ILE A 421 10.72 15.65 -13.82
N PRO A 422 11.39 16.32 -12.86
CA PRO A 422 12.33 15.66 -11.97
C PRO A 422 11.68 14.54 -11.16
N VAL A 423 12.40 13.43 -10.98
CA VAL A 423 12.09 12.34 -10.08
C VAL A 423 13.05 12.39 -8.90
N VAL A 424 12.53 12.44 -7.69
CA VAL A 424 13.29 12.36 -6.43
C VAL A 424 13.04 10.98 -5.80
N ALA A 425 14.05 10.13 -5.79
CA ALA A 425 13.97 8.78 -5.30
C ALA A 425 14.47 8.66 -3.85
N GLY A 426 13.68 8.01 -3.02
CA GLY A 426 13.88 7.79 -1.59
C GLY A 426 12.78 8.47 -0.75
N PRO A 427 12.62 7.97 0.48
CA PRO A 427 13.28 6.82 1.11
C PRO A 427 12.77 5.46 0.61
N SER A 428 13.65 4.46 0.66
CA SER A 428 13.26 3.08 0.33
C SER A 428 12.44 2.40 1.44
N GLU A 429 12.60 2.86 2.67
CA GLU A 429 11.93 2.36 3.86
C GLU A 429 10.77 3.30 4.29
N ALA A 430 10.07 3.87 3.31
CA ALA A 430 9.09 4.93 3.54
C ALA A 430 7.99 4.55 4.52
N THR A 431 7.44 3.33 4.43
CA THR A 431 6.40 2.85 5.33
C THR A 431 6.86 2.88 6.79
N ALA A 432 7.99 2.24 7.08
CA ALA A 432 8.55 2.22 8.43
C ALA A 432 8.89 3.63 8.95
N ILE A 433 9.42 4.49 8.08
CA ILE A 433 9.73 5.88 8.42
C ILE A 433 8.44 6.62 8.79
N GLY A 434 7.41 6.53 7.97
CA GLY A 434 6.12 7.17 8.24
C GLY A 434 5.49 6.68 9.53
N ASN A 435 5.50 5.37 9.77
CA ASN A 435 5.03 4.77 11.01
C ASN A 435 5.76 5.36 12.22
N VAL A 436 7.11 5.32 12.23
CA VAL A 436 7.94 5.88 13.31
C VAL A 436 7.68 7.37 13.50
N MET A 437 7.58 8.13 12.41
CA MET A 437 7.41 9.58 12.48
C MET A 437 6.04 9.97 13.01
N ILE A 438 4.95 9.24 12.64
CA ILE A 438 3.62 9.49 13.20
C ILE A 438 3.61 9.21 14.71
N GLN A 439 4.29 8.16 15.17
CA GLN A 439 4.48 7.92 16.59
C GLN A 439 5.26 9.07 17.26
N ALA A 440 6.34 9.53 16.63
CA ALA A 440 7.20 10.60 17.14
C ALA A 440 6.46 11.95 17.25
N MET A 441 5.51 12.22 16.36
CA MET A 441 4.64 13.41 16.48
C MET A 441 3.84 13.41 17.79
N THR A 442 3.42 12.26 18.29
CA THR A 442 2.65 12.19 19.55
C THR A 442 3.44 12.59 20.79
N VAL A 443 4.76 12.59 20.71
CA VAL A 443 5.67 12.98 21.80
C VAL A 443 6.39 14.31 21.52
N GLY A 444 6.04 14.99 20.41
CA GLY A 444 6.51 16.33 20.08
C GLY A 444 7.86 16.41 19.37
N GLU A 445 8.37 15.30 18.80
CA GLU A 445 9.60 15.32 17.98
C GLU A 445 9.38 16.02 16.63
N ALA A 446 8.13 16.06 16.14
CA ALA A 446 7.67 16.88 15.03
C ALA A 446 6.29 17.43 15.37
N THR A 447 5.96 18.62 14.88
CA THR A 447 4.67 19.28 15.18
C THR A 447 3.53 18.84 14.27
N ASP A 448 3.87 18.50 13.02
CA ASP A 448 2.95 18.17 11.94
C ASP A 448 3.66 17.39 10.84
N VAL A 449 2.90 16.98 9.81
CA VAL A 449 3.45 16.26 8.65
C VAL A 449 4.51 17.08 7.91
N ALA A 450 4.40 18.39 7.84
CA ALA A 450 5.40 19.24 7.17
C ALA A 450 6.74 19.22 7.93
N GLY A 451 6.70 19.35 9.26
CA GLY A 451 7.88 19.22 10.12
C GLY A 451 8.51 17.84 10.04
N MET A 452 7.68 16.79 9.99
CA MET A 452 8.11 15.42 9.79
C MET A 452 8.87 15.24 8.45
N ARG A 453 8.33 15.74 7.34
CA ARG A 453 8.94 15.69 6.01
C ARG A 453 10.25 16.47 5.94
N GLN A 454 10.32 17.62 6.61
CA GLN A 454 11.55 18.40 6.72
C GLN A 454 12.63 17.62 7.46
N LEU A 455 12.29 16.90 8.52
CA LEU A 455 13.23 16.06 9.25
C LEU A 455 13.72 14.89 8.38
N ILE A 456 12.81 14.22 7.68
CA ILE A 456 13.14 13.11 6.77
C ILE A 456 14.09 13.58 5.67
N SER A 457 13.78 14.71 5.01
CA SER A 457 14.61 15.24 3.91
C SER A 457 16.05 15.58 4.31
N ARG A 458 16.28 15.89 5.59
CA ARG A 458 17.62 16.16 6.14
C ARG A 458 18.35 14.90 6.62
N SER A 459 17.60 13.87 6.99
CA SER A 459 18.13 12.64 7.61
C SER A 459 18.47 11.55 6.62
N ILE A 460 17.83 11.56 5.43
CA ILE A 460 17.90 10.44 4.49
C ILE A 460 18.46 10.92 3.15
N PRO A 461 19.44 10.19 2.59
CA PRO A 461 19.97 10.52 1.26
C PRO A 461 18.88 10.33 0.19
N LEU A 462 18.69 11.34 -0.64
CA LEU A 462 17.78 11.33 -1.78
C LEU A 462 18.58 11.41 -3.07
N LYS A 463 18.11 10.76 -4.13
CA LYS A 463 18.71 10.82 -5.47
C LYS A 463 17.73 11.43 -6.44
N THR A 464 18.19 12.47 -7.18
CA THR A 464 17.37 13.17 -8.15
C THR A 464 17.76 12.76 -9.57
N TYR A 465 16.75 12.46 -10.39
CA TYR A 465 16.87 12.15 -11.80
C TYR A 465 16.18 13.27 -12.60
N HIS A 466 16.91 13.85 -13.54
CA HIS A 466 16.37 14.86 -14.43
C HIS A 466 16.00 14.25 -15.78
N PRO A 467 14.95 14.75 -16.45
CA PRO A 467 14.55 14.28 -17.77
C PRO A 467 15.68 14.35 -18.79
N GLN A 468 15.82 13.32 -19.59
CA GLN A 468 16.75 13.18 -20.70
C GLN A 468 16.01 12.57 -21.90
N ASP A 469 16.51 12.80 -23.13
CA ASP A 469 16.00 12.18 -24.35
C ASP A 469 14.47 12.25 -24.56
N MET A 470 13.85 13.34 -24.09
CA MET A 470 12.38 13.50 -24.07
C MET A 470 11.73 13.22 -25.42
N ALA A 471 12.36 13.61 -26.55
CA ALA A 471 11.80 13.39 -27.87
C ALA A 471 11.62 11.89 -28.21
N ALA A 472 12.55 11.05 -27.80
CA ALA A 472 12.43 9.59 -27.98
C ALA A 472 11.29 9.01 -27.13
N TRP A 473 11.16 9.48 -25.89
CA TRP A 473 10.07 9.07 -25.00
C TRP A 473 8.69 9.59 -25.45
N ASP A 474 8.61 10.77 -26.06
CA ASP A 474 7.39 11.28 -26.67
C ASP A 474 6.93 10.41 -27.84
N ALA A 475 7.86 10.04 -28.73
CA ALA A 475 7.57 9.12 -29.83
C ALA A 475 7.12 7.73 -29.31
N ALA A 476 7.82 7.19 -28.31
CA ALA A 476 7.46 5.92 -27.67
C ALA A 476 6.08 5.99 -27.00
N TYR A 477 5.73 7.11 -26.38
CA TYR A 477 4.42 7.28 -25.73
C TYR A 477 3.27 7.29 -26.74
N ILE A 478 3.46 7.86 -27.92
CA ILE A 478 2.47 7.77 -29.00
C ILE A 478 2.26 6.32 -29.42
N HIS A 479 3.34 5.55 -29.56
CA HIS A 479 3.27 4.13 -29.86
C HIS A 479 2.59 3.35 -28.73
N PHE A 480 2.97 3.57 -27.47
CA PHE A 480 2.38 2.97 -26.29
C PHE A 480 0.86 3.13 -26.25
N LYS A 481 0.34 4.35 -26.47
CA LYS A 481 -1.11 4.60 -26.51
C LYS A 481 -1.87 3.81 -27.59
N ASN A 482 -1.19 3.41 -28.65
CA ASN A 482 -1.77 2.59 -29.71
C ASN A 482 -1.77 1.09 -29.37
N CYS A 483 -0.82 0.65 -28.54
CA CYS A 483 -0.70 -0.75 -28.07
C CYS A 483 -1.57 -1.05 -26.83
N VAL A 484 -1.91 0.02 -26.08
CA VAL A 484 -2.72 -0.04 -24.85
C VAL A 484 -4.16 0.34 -25.21
N ARG A 485 -4.96 -0.65 -25.60
CA ARG A 485 -6.40 -0.47 -25.88
C ARG A 485 -7.23 -0.93 -24.70
#